data_ae6e56f29ec560e538b584d4ce86e771
#
_entry.id   ae6e56f29ec560e538b584d4ce86e771
#
_cell.length_a   1.000
_cell.length_b   1.000
_cell.length_c   1.000
_cell.angle_alpha   90.00
_cell.angle_beta   90.00
_cell.angle_gamma   90.00
#
_symmetry.space_group_name_H-M   'P 1'
#
loop_
_entity.id
_entity.type
_entity.pdbx_description
1 polymer ?
#
loop_
_entity_poly.entity_id
_entity_poly.type
_entity_poly.pdbx_seq_one_letter_code
_entity_poly.pdbx_strand_id
1 'polypeptide(L)'
;MKLQTRLAVLVCKASGAVLRKLGRGGTNLPGKLALKIDKNILGELSRGVKVTVVTGTNGKTTTSRMIEQAFADAGLKYFSNKSGANLLTGIIAVFAQHSTLSGKCPYTHALIECDEAAFRKTSEYLPVECLVVNNIFRDQLDRYGEITHTLNAIREGITHVPNATLCLNADCSLTASLADSVPNKIVWFGVNVPIYKETAHELSDAPYCIHCKTEYEYDYITYGHLGGFRCPKCGYHRQTPQVAVTKVLATGADSSDIILDIFDHEHEVHVNLPGGYNIYNAAAEAAVAHVVGIDEQTAVSALSQFECGFGRAEQFKLGQAQARMMLVKNPAGFNQVINLIAHDEGNYKLAFLLNDRFADGTDISWIWDVDFEALADQQVRFTRVLVSGVRADDMALRLKYAGFAPERIEVIREYDRLLTEIGSDETPAFLMPTYTAMFDLRGEISKHTDVKAFYE
;
A
#
# COMPACT_ATOMS: atom_id res chain seq x y z
N MET A 1 20.68 13.80 26.45
CA MET A 1 20.83 12.50 25.80
C MET A 1 22.08 11.78 26.30
N LYS A 2 21.99 10.48 26.54
CA LYS A 2 23.09 9.64 27.05
C LYS A 2 24.23 9.54 26.03
N LEU A 3 25.47 9.35 26.48
CA LEU A 3 26.64 9.17 25.61
C LEU A 3 26.48 7.96 24.69
N GLN A 4 25.87 6.90 25.21
CA GLN A 4 25.56 5.67 24.47
C GLN A 4 24.66 5.94 23.25
N THR A 5 23.62 6.76 23.40
CA THR A 5 22.73 7.13 22.28
C THR A 5 23.45 7.96 21.22
N ARG A 6 24.35 8.88 21.63
CA ARG A 6 25.18 9.64 20.69
C ARG A 6 26.09 8.74 19.87
N LEU A 7 26.73 7.76 20.52
CA LEU A 7 27.55 6.75 19.84
C LEU A 7 26.73 5.92 18.85
N ALA A 8 25.52 5.49 19.26
CA ALA A 8 24.60 4.74 18.41
C ALA A 8 24.20 5.54 17.16
N VAL A 9 23.89 6.82 17.28
CA VAL A 9 23.59 7.71 16.15
C VAL A 9 24.80 7.85 15.23
N LEU A 10 26.00 8.05 15.78
CA LEU A 10 27.24 8.17 14.98
C LEU A 10 27.48 6.91 14.17
N VAL A 11 27.42 5.74 14.81
CA VAL A 11 27.62 4.42 14.14
C VAL A 11 26.57 4.19 13.07
N CYS A 12 25.30 4.54 13.34
CA CYS A 12 24.22 4.44 12.36
C CYS A 12 24.48 5.30 11.13
N LYS A 13 24.84 6.58 11.33
CA LYS A 13 25.15 7.51 10.22
C LYS A 13 26.38 7.08 9.44
N ALA A 14 27.46 6.68 10.11
CA ALA A 14 28.69 6.25 9.47
C ALA A 14 28.49 4.97 8.63
N SER A 15 27.87 3.94 9.21
CA SER A 15 27.57 2.69 8.49
C SER A 15 26.63 2.90 7.31
N GLY A 16 25.61 3.77 7.44
CA GLY A 16 24.73 4.14 6.35
C GLY A 16 25.45 4.86 5.21
N ALA A 17 26.39 5.77 5.54
CA ALA A 17 27.21 6.45 4.54
C ALA A 17 28.14 5.49 3.77
N VAL A 18 28.74 4.52 4.47
CA VAL A 18 29.57 3.49 3.85
C VAL A 18 28.76 2.63 2.88
N LEU A 19 27.57 2.17 3.30
CA LEU A 19 26.70 1.33 2.45
C LEU A 19 26.25 2.07 1.18
N ARG A 20 25.89 3.34 1.29
CA ARG A 20 25.54 4.17 0.10
C ARG A 20 26.72 4.31 -0.86
N LYS A 21 27.95 4.53 -0.37
CA LYS A 21 29.15 4.58 -1.21
C LYS A 21 29.44 3.25 -1.91
N LEU A 22 29.01 2.13 -1.34
CA LEU A 22 29.15 0.79 -1.93
C LEU A 22 27.96 0.42 -2.86
N GLY A 23 27.08 1.39 -3.20
CA GLY A 23 25.91 1.14 -4.03
C GLY A 23 24.85 0.22 -3.40
N ARG A 24 24.94 -0.02 -2.08
CA ARG A 24 23.97 -0.85 -1.35
C ARG A 24 22.99 0.03 -0.59
N GLY A 25 21.72 -0.05 -0.94
CA GLY A 25 20.61 0.66 -0.26
C GLY A 25 20.28 0.10 1.14
N GLY A 26 21.26 -0.37 1.91
CA GLY A 26 21.05 -1.04 3.19
C GLY A 26 20.52 -0.13 4.28
N THR A 27 19.21 -0.07 4.45
CA THR A 27 18.56 0.69 5.53
C THR A 27 18.55 -0.08 6.86
N ASN A 28 18.45 -1.40 6.84
CA ASN A 28 18.30 -2.23 8.04
C ASN A 28 19.60 -2.42 8.84
N LEU A 29 20.75 -2.58 8.20
CA LEU A 29 22.01 -2.84 8.91
C LEU A 29 22.45 -1.67 9.81
N PRO A 30 22.40 -0.38 9.39
CA PRO A 30 22.73 0.75 10.26
C PRO A 30 21.88 0.79 11.53
N GLY A 31 20.55 0.61 11.39
CA GLY A 31 19.66 0.58 12.54
C GLY A 31 19.88 -0.62 13.45
N LYS A 32 20.22 -1.80 12.90
CA LYS A 32 20.58 -2.98 13.68
C LYS A 32 21.85 -2.77 14.52
N LEU A 33 22.85 -2.09 13.99
CA LEU A 33 24.04 -1.72 14.73
C LEU A 33 23.74 -0.71 15.83
N ALA A 34 22.95 0.31 15.52
CA ALA A 34 22.53 1.31 16.51
C ALA A 34 21.74 0.69 17.65
N LEU A 35 20.80 -0.21 17.36
CA LEU A 35 19.97 -0.91 18.36
C LEU A 35 20.81 -1.82 19.29
N LYS A 36 21.90 -2.39 18.77
CA LYS A 36 22.85 -3.17 19.62
C LYS A 36 23.59 -2.29 20.63
N ILE A 37 23.88 -1.03 20.27
CA ILE A 37 24.57 -0.08 21.13
C ILE A 37 23.59 0.50 22.15
N ASP A 38 22.42 0.93 21.70
CA ASP A 38 21.39 1.50 22.57
C ASP A 38 20.01 0.91 22.23
N LYS A 39 19.49 0.07 23.13
CA LYS A 39 18.19 -0.58 22.97
C LYS A 39 17.00 0.38 22.96
N ASN A 40 17.17 1.56 23.58
CA ASN A 40 16.12 2.59 23.66
C ASN A 40 16.34 3.75 22.68
N ILE A 41 17.21 3.59 21.69
CA ILE A 41 17.59 4.65 20.74
C ILE A 41 16.36 5.29 20.09
N LEU A 42 15.37 4.49 19.66
CA LEU A 42 14.18 4.99 18.97
C LEU A 42 13.35 5.90 19.88
N GLY A 43 13.12 5.51 21.14
CA GLY A 43 12.42 6.33 22.13
C GLY A 43 13.14 7.62 22.49
N GLU A 44 14.48 7.60 22.49
CA GLU A 44 15.27 8.83 22.72
C GLU A 44 15.22 9.79 21.51
N LEU A 45 15.25 9.27 20.27
CA LEU A 45 15.26 10.08 19.06
C LEU A 45 13.88 10.61 18.67
N SER A 46 12.81 9.94 19.07
CA SER A 46 11.44 10.36 18.78
C SER A 46 10.85 11.37 19.79
N ARG A 47 11.58 11.68 20.85
CA ARG A 47 11.09 12.65 21.85
C ARG A 47 10.78 14.02 21.25
N GLY A 48 9.54 14.48 21.46
CA GLY A 48 9.06 15.78 20.97
C GLY A 48 8.73 15.81 19.47
N VAL A 49 8.72 14.65 18.82
CA VAL A 49 8.26 14.48 17.44
C VAL A 49 6.88 13.84 17.48
N LYS A 50 5.91 14.46 16.83
CA LYS A 50 4.57 13.89 16.62
C LYS A 50 4.67 12.82 15.54
N VAL A 51 4.27 11.59 15.85
CA VAL A 51 4.45 10.47 14.94
C VAL A 51 3.10 10.01 14.40
N THR A 52 2.95 10.03 13.08
CA THR A 52 1.88 9.37 12.35
C THR A 52 2.40 8.05 11.82
N VAL A 53 1.69 6.95 12.09
CA VAL A 53 2.03 5.60 11.60
C VAL A 53 0.96 5.14 10.62
N VAL A 54 1.40 4.62 9.46
CA VAL A 54 0.53 3.98 8.48
C VAL A 54 0.87 2.50 8.41
N THR A 55 -0.12 1.65 8.66
CA THR A 55 0.00 0.19 8.58
C THR A 55 -1.22 -0.44 7.87
N GLY A 56 -1.23 -1.76 7.71
CA GLY A 56 -2.27 -2.51 7.00
C GLY A 56 -1.72 -3.22 5.77
N THR A 57 -2.41 -4.22 5.26
CA THR A 57 -1.89 -5.12 4.22
C THR A 57 -1.62 -4.39 2.89
N ASN A 58 -2.59 -3.62 2.42
CA ASN A 58 -2.53 -2.91 1.15
C ASN A 58 -2.64 -1.39 1.33
N GLY A 59 -2.09 -0.64 0.38
CA GLY A 59 -2.20 0.83 0.34
C GLY A 59 -1.20 1.61 1.19
N LYS A 60 -0.44 1.01 2.11
CA LYS A 60 0.50 1.69 3.02
C LYS A 60 1.33 2.79 2.37
N THR A 61 2.08 2.44 1.33
CA THR A 61 3.00 3.38 0.66
C THR A 61 2.25 4.50 -0.05
N THR A 62 1.14 4.18 -0.72
CA THR A 62 0.33 5.18 -1.43
C THR A 62 -0.30 6.15 -0.44
N THR A 63 -0.96 5.64 0.61
CA THR A 63 -1.52 6.47 1.69
C THR A 63 -0.44 7.33 2.35
N SER A 64 0.74 6.77 2.68
CA SER A 64 1.85 7.54 3.24
C SER A 64 2.29 8.68 2.32
N ARG A 65 2.36 8.44 1.01
CA ARG A 65 2.75 9.49 0.05
C ARG A 65 1.68 10.57 -0.13
N MET A 66 0.38 10.21 -0.11
CA MET A 66 -0.71 11.18 -0.10
C MET A 66 -0.63 12.06 1.15
N ILE A 67 -0.41 11.46 2.33
CA ILE A 67 -0.21 12.20 3.58
C ILE A 67 1.07 13.08 3.52
N GLU A 68 2.15 12.60 2.91
CA GLU A 68 3.37 13.41 2.68
C GLU A 68 3.07 14.67 1.87
N GLN A 69 2.25 14.55 0.81
CA GLN A 69 1.84 15.71 0.03
C GLN A 69 1.07 16.70 0.89
N ALA A 70 0.06 16.23 1.64
CA ALA A 70 -0.70 17.10 2.54
C ALA A 70 0.18 17.75 3.63
N PHE A 71 1.15 17.02 4.19
CA PHE A 71 2.11 17.57 5.16
C PHE A 71 2.98 18.67 4.54
N ALA A 72 3.44 18.46 3.29
CA ALA A 72 4.24 19.43 2.55
C ALA A 72 3.42 20.69 2.24
N ASP A 73 2.20 20.55 1.73
CA ASP A 73 1.31 21.64 1.37
C ASP A 73 0.88 22.47 2.60
N ALA A 74 0.72 21.81 3.74
CA ALA A 74 0.48 22.46 5.03
C ALA A 74 1.74 23.09 5.64
N GLY A 75 2.91 23.00 5.00
CA GLY A 75 4.16 23.57 5.49
C GLY A 75 4.72 22.91 6.76
N LEU A 76 4.34 21.67 7.05
CA LEU A 76 4.83 20.96 8.24
C LEU A 76 6.32 20.58 8.07
N LYS A 77 7.09 20.68 9.13
CA LYS A 77 8.47 20.19 9.16
C LYS A 77 8.46 18.70 9.49
N TYR A 78 8.46 17.86 8.49
CA TYR A 78 8.37 16.41 8.65
C TYR A 78 9.50 15.64 7.97
N PHE A 79 9.62 14.37 8.29
CA PHE A 79 10.39 13.37 7.55
C PHE A 79 9.62 12.05 7.51
N SER A 80 9.98 11.18 6.56
CA SER A 80 9.37 9.87 6.39
C SER A 80 10.41 8.80 6.03
N ASN A 81 9.99 7.52 6.09
CA ASN A 81 10.82 6.39 5.68
C ASN A 81 10.58 6.02 4.20
N LYS A 82 10.83 6.96 3.29
CA LYS A 82 10.58 6.84 1.83
C LYS A 82 11.12 5.56 1.17
N SER A 83 12.16 4.96 1.73
CA SER A 83 12.87 3.80 1.15
C SER A 83 12.26 2.44 1.47
N GLY A 84 11.00 2.36 1.94
CA GLY A 84 10.36 1.09 2.34
C GLY A 84 11.03 0.42 3.55
N ALA A 85 11.77 1.19 4.38
CA ALA A 85 12.39 0.71 5.61
C ALA A 85 11.35 0.63 6.75
N ASN A 86 10.34 -0.25 6.57
CA ASN A 86 9.16 -0.37 7.41
C ASN A 86 9.31 -1.32 8.60
N LEU A 87 10.51 -1.90 8.80
CA LEU A 87 10.86 -2.68 9.97
C LEU A 87 11.51 -1.82 11.05
N LEU A 88 11.46 -2.24 12.32
CA LEU A 88 12.03 -1.52 13.46
C LEU A 88 13.44 -0.97 13.20
N THR A 89 14.33 -1.78 12.64
CA THR A 89 15.72 -1.37 12.34
C THR A 89 15.82 -0.33 11.24
N GLY A 90 14.94 -0.38 10.25
CA GLY A 90 14.83 0.63 9.20
C GLY A 90 14.32 1.96 9.76
N ILE A 91 13.28 1.92 10.59
CA ILE A 91 12.72 3.10 11.26
C ILE A 91 13.77 3.77 12.15
N ILE A 92 14.54 2.99 12.94
CA ILE A 92 15.67 3.51 13.74
C ILE A 92 16.69 4.23 12.85
N ALA A 93 17.04 3.65 11.70
CA ALA A 93 18.00 4.27 10.79
C ALA A 93 17.49 5.61 10.25
N VAL A 94 16.21 5.70 9.91
CA VAL A 94 15.58 6.93 9.43
C VAL A 94 15.60 8.01 10.53
N PHE A 95 15.15 7.71 11.76
CA PHE A 95 15.22 8.65 12.87
C PHE A 95 16.67 9.11 13.17
N ALA A 96 17.64 8.19 13.12
CA ALA A 96 19.03 8.56 13.31
C ALA A 96 19.56 9.46 12.19
N GLN A 97 19.17 9.23 10.93
CA GLN A 97 19.57 10.07 9.79
C GLN A 97 19.05 11.50 9.93
N HIS A 98 17.81 11.66 10.36
CA HIS A 98 17.14 12.96 10.52
C HIS A 98 17.42 13.65 11.86
N SER A 99 18.18 13.02 12.76
CA SER A 99 18.62 13.62 14.01
C SER A 99 20.03 14.21 13.88
N THR A 100 20.34 15.22 14.70
CA THR A 100 21.71 15.74 14.87
C THR A 100 22.60 14.71 15.58
N LEU A 101 23.91 14.87 15.56
CA LEU A 101 24.83 14.04 16.37
C LEU A 101 24.60 14.19 17.88
N SER A 102 24.00 15.30 18.30
CA SER A 102 23.53 15.47 19.69
C SER A 102 22.20 14.76 19.95
N GLY A 103 21.58 14.15 18.93
CA GLY A 103 20.31 13.42 18.97
C GLY A 103 19.06 14.29 19.01
N LYS A 104 19.20 15.58 18.74
CA LYS A 104 18.05 16.46 18.61
C LYS A 104 17.47 16.28 17.20
N CYS A 105 16.18 15.98 17.12
CA CYS A 105 15.45 16.00 15.85
C CYS A 105 14.97 17.43 15.54
N PRO A 106 15.31 18.00 14.39
CA PRO A 106 14.85 19.34 14.00
C PRO A 106 13.45 19.37 13.42
N TYR A 107 12.84 18.20 13.22
CA TYR A 107 11.52 18.03 12.64
C TYR A 107 10.46 17.98 13.74
N THR A 108 9.26 18.48 13.43
CA THR A 108 8.12 18.46 14.35
C THR A 108 7.27 17.21 14.17
N HIS A 109 7.26 16.64 12.96
CA HIS A 109 6.46 15.48 12.60
C HIS A 109 7.32 14.37 11.96
N ALA A 110 6.89 13.14 12.14
CA ALA A 110 7.42 11.98 11.43
C ALA A 110 6.24 11.16 10.87
N LEU A 111 6.30 10.83 9.60
CA LEU A 111 5.36 9.93 8.95
C LEU A 111 6.05 8.59 8.70
N ILE A 112 5.54 7.55 9.34
CA ILE A 112 6.20 6.24 9.36
C ILE A 112 5.27 5.18 8.75
N GLU A 113 5.66 4.67 7.58
CA GLU A 113 5.13 3.41 7.06
C GLU A 113 5.69 2.27 7.92
N CYS A 114 4.84 1.46 8.52
CA CYS A 114 5.23 0.37 9.39
C CYS A 114 4.60 -0.95 8.94
N ASP A 115 5.41 -1.98 8.90
CA ASP A 115 4.95 -3.36 8.70
C ASP A 115 4.09 -3.79 9.89
N GLU A 116 3.03 -4.56 9.66
CA GLU A 116 2.04 -4.94 10.65
C GLU A 116 2.65 -5.72 11.82
N ALA A 117 3.53 -6.67 11.52
CA ALA A 117 4.20 -7.46 12.55
C ALA A 117 5.27 -6.64 13.29
N ALA A 118 5.90 -5.68 12.60
CA ALA A 118 6.89 -4.79 13.18
C ALA A 118 6.25 -3.73 14.10
N PHE A 119 4.99 -3.34 13.85
CA PHE A 119 4.29 -2.33 14.62
C PHE A 119 4.23 -2.69 16.11
N ARG A 120 3.99 -3.95 16.43
CA ARG A 120 3.99 -4.46 17.82
C ARG A 120 5.21 -4.00 18.64
N LYS A 121 6.42 -4.12 18.04
CA LYS A 121 7.67 -3.72 18.70
C LYS A 121 8.01 -2.25 18.54
N THR A 122 7.63 -1.65 17.43
CA THR A 122 7.93 -0.27 17.11
C THR A 122 7.12 0.69 18.00
N SER A 123 5.86 0.34 18.27
CA SER A 123 4.94 1.10 19.14
C SER A 123 5.39 1.22 20.59
N GLU A 124 6.21 0.29 21.09
CA GLU A 124 6.79 0.40 22.45
C GLU A 124 7.68 1.64 22.63
N TYR A 125 8.20 2.20 21.53
CA TYR A 125 9.20 3.27 21.55
C TYR A 125 8.72 4.59 20.95
N LEU A 126 7.69 4.55 20.09
CA LEU A 126 7.22 5.72 19.37
C LEU A 126 6.09 6.45 20.10
N PRO A 127 6.17 7.78 20.23
CA PRO A 127 5.06 8.60 20.72
C PRO A 127 4.05 8.82 19.58
N VAL A 128 3.30 7.77 19.26
CA VAL A 128 2.32 7.80 18.17
C VAL A 128 1.17 8.73 18.51
N GLU A 129 0.92 9.73 17.68
CA GLU A 129 -0.22 10.65 17.79
C GLU A 129 -1.39 10.16 16.92
N CYS A 130 -1.10 9.62 15.75
CA CYS A 130 -2.07 9.10 14.81
C CYS A 130 -1.61 7.74 14.27
N LEU A 131 -2.48 6.73 14.32
CA LEU A 131 -2.27 5.42 13.72
C LEU A 131 -3.35 5.18 12.66
N VAL A 132 -2.94 4.93 11.43
CA VAL A 132 -3.83 4.52 10.34
C VAL A 132 -3.72 3.02 10.12
N VAL A 133 -4.85 2.34 10.03
CA VAL A 133 -4.93 0.94 9.60
C VAL A 133 -5.82 0.86 8.36
N ASN A 134 -5.18 0.75 7.19
CA ASN A 134 -5.88 0.81 5.91
C ASN A 134 -6.86 -0.36 5.71
N ASN A 135 -6.36 -1.57 5.91
CA ASN A 135 -7.10 -2.81 5.72
C ASN A 135 -6.27 -3.99 6.22
N ILE A 136 -6.92 -5.14 6.39
CA ILE A 136 -6.25 -6.40 6.74
C ILE A 136 -6.75 -7.46 5.78
N PHE A 137 -5.87 -7.95 4.91
CA PHE A 137 -6.07 -9.01 3.94
C PHE A 137 -5.06 -10.12 4.16
N ARG A 138 -5.30 -11.27 3.55
CA ARG A 138 -4.31 -12.33 3.43
C ARG A 138 -3.13 -11.81 2.56
N ASP A 139 -1.92 -11.92 3.09
CA ASP A 139 -0.68 -11.57 2.39
C ASP A 139 0.31 -12.71 2.64
N GLN A 140 1.23 -12.97 1.78
CA GLN A 140 2.35 -13.92 1.84
C GLN A 140 2.33 -14.85 3.08
N LEU A 141 1.52 -15.93 3.02
CA LEU A 141 1.28 -16.84 4.16
C LEU A 141 2.57 -17.45 4.73
N ASP A 142 3.57 -17.66 3.87
CA ASP A 142 4.92 -18.13 4.24
C ASP A 142 5.70 -17.16 5.13
N ARG A 143 5.37 -15.85 5.11
CA ARG A 143 6.06 -14.82 5.91
C ARG A 143 5.28 -14.36 7.14
N TYR A 144 3.98 -14.24 7.02
CA TYR A 144 3.13 -13.59 8.04
C TYR A 144 2.14 -14.55 8.70
N GLY A 145 1.99 -15.77 8.17
CA GLY A 145 0.99 -16.73 8.66
C GLY A 145 -0.45 -16.28 8.38
N GLU A 146 -1.36 -16.72 9.21
CA GLU A 146 -2.78 -16.39 9.06
C GLU A 146 -3.09 -14.91 9.37
N ILE A 147 -4.16 -14.39 8.78
CA ILE A 147 -4.72 -13.03 9.00
C ILE A 147 -4.84 -12.70 10.49
N THR A 148 -5.20 -13.68 11.30
CA THR A 148 -5.35 -13.55 12.76
C THR A 148 -4.04 -13.13 13.44
N HIS A 149 -2.90 -13.60 12.94
CA HIS A 149 -1.59 -13.21 13.47
C HIS A 149 -1.30 -11.74 13.23
N THR A 150 -1.55 -11.27 12.01
CA THR A 150 -1.41 -9.87 11.62
C THR A 150 -2.32 -8.96 12.45
N LEU A 151 -3.60 -9.32 12.57
CA LEU A 151 -4.57 -8.59 13.39
C LEU A 151 -4.13 -8.48 14.85
N ASN A 152 -3.67 -9.60 15.44
CA ASN A 152 -3.23 -9.62 16.83
C ASN A 152 -1.95 -8.81 17.05
N ALA A 153 -1.02 -8.78 16.10
CA ALA A 153 0.18 -7.97 16.18
C ALA A 153 -0.15 -6.46 16.21
N ILE A 154 -1.10 -6.03 15.35
CA ILE A 154 -1.58 -4.64 15.37
C ILE A 154 -2.31 -4.32 16.68
N ARG A 155 -3.21 -5.22 17.14
CA ARG A 155 -3.95 -5.05 18.40
C ARG A 155 -3.02 -4.90 19.60
N GLU A 156 -1.99 -5.75 19.70
CA GLU A 156 -0.97 -5.64 20.74
C GLU A 156 -0.23 -4.30 20.65
N GLY A 157 0.16 -3.87 19.43
CA GLY A 157 0.81 -2.59 19.23
C GLY A 157 -0.05 -1.39 19.65
N ILE A 158 -1.37 -1.44 19.47
CA ILE A 158 -2.30 -0.40 19.92
C ILE A 158 -2.27 -0.25 21.45
N THR A 159 -2.09 -1.32 22.21
CA THR A 159 -2.02 -1.26 23.67
C THR A 159 -0.85 -0.43 24.18
N HIS A 160 0.22 -0.28 23.39
CA HIS A 160 1.39 0.55 23.75
C HIS A 160 1.18 2.05 23.47
N VAL A 161 0.14 2.41 22.72
CA VAL A 161 -0.12 3.80 22.30
C VAL A 161 -1.55 4.27 22.67
N PRO A 162 -1.93 4.21 23.96
CA PRO A 162 -3.32 4.43 24.41
C PRO A 162 -3.83 5.85 24.15
N ASN A 163 -2.95 6.82 23.90
CA ASN A 163 -3.30 8.22 23.63
C ASN A 163 -3.34 8.56 22.13
N ALA A 164 -2.96 7.62 21.24
CA ALA A 164 -3.03 7.81 19.81
C ALA A 164 -4.49 7.89 19.34
N THR A 165 -4.77 8.74 18.36
CA THR A 165 -6.02 8.63 17.59
C THR A 165 -5.86 7.54 16.54
N LEU A 166 -6.82 6.63 16.46
CA LEU A 166 -6.82 5.54 15.48
C LEU A 166 -7.70 5.95 14.30
N CYS A 167 -7.14 6.04 13.09
CA CYS A 167 -7.88 6.16 11.85
C CYS A 167 -8.10 4.74 11.30
N LEU A 168 -9.31 4.22 11.43
CA LEU A 168 -9.65 2.84 11.08
C LEU A 168 -10.61 2.77 9.90
N ASN A 169 -10.36 1.84 8.97
CA ASN A 169 -11.27 1.55 7.88
C ASN A 169 -12.55 0.87 8.41
N ALA A 170 -13.68 1.58 8.33
CA ALA A 170 -14.98 1.10 8.80
C ALA A 170 -15.51 -0.08 7.97
N ASP A 171 -15.11 -0.18 6.71
CA ASP A 171 -15.61 -1.18 5.77
C ASP A 171 -14.92 -2.55 5.92
N CYS A 172 -13.79 -2.60 6.64
CA CYS A 172 -13.07 -3.83 6.94
C CYS A 172 -13.44 -4.33 8.34
N SER A 173 -14.17 -5.44 8.44
CA SER A 173 -14.60 -6.01 9.71
C SER A 173 -13.45 -6.34 10.68
N LEU A 174 -12.28 -6.68 10.14
CA LEU A 174 -11.07 -6.96 10.92
C LEU A 174 -10.48 -5.67 11.50
N THR A 175 -10.36 -4.61 10.67
CA THR A 175 -9.89 -3.30 11.13
C THR A 175 -10.85 -2.69 12.15
N ALA A 176 -12.15 -2.80 11.91
CA ALA A 176 -13.17 -2.31 12.83
C ALA A 176 -13.07 -2.98 14.21
N SER A 177 -12.70 -4.27 14.26
CA SER A 177 -12.51 -5.00 15.53
C SER A 177 -11.32 -4.50 16.37
N LEU A 178 -10.43 -3.70 15.81
CA LEU A 178 -9.33 -3.09 16.56
C LEU A 178 -9.82 -2.01 17.55
N ALA A 179 -11.02 -1.49 17.33
CA ALA A 179 -11.66 -0.53 18.22
C ALA A 179 -12.26 -1.18 19.48
N ASP A 180 -12.34 -2.51 19.52
CA ASP A 180 -12.93 -3.22 20.64
C ASP A 180 -12.10 -3.05 21.92
N SER A 181 -12.72 -2.46 22.94
CA SER A 181 -12.12 -2.33 24.29
C SER A 181 -10.81 -1.53 24.35
N VAL A 182 -10.59 -0.59 23.44
CA VAL A 182 -9.45 0.32 23.48
C VAL A 182 -9.87 1.71 23.99
N PRO A 183 -8.99 2.43 24.75
CA PRO A 183 -9.28 3.76 25.24
C PRO A 183 -9.10 4.87 24.18
N ASN A 184 -8.57 4.52 23.03
CA ASN A 184 -8.17 5.44 21.97
C ASN A 184 -9.38 6.18 21.37
N LYS A 185 -9.18 7.42 20.95
CA LYS A 185 -10.10 8.08 20.04
C LYS A 185 -10.07 7.38 18.68
N ILE A 186 -11.26 7.19 18.08
CA ILE A 186 -11.38 6.56 16.76
C ILE A 186 -11.91 7.60 15.78
N VAL A 187 -11.30 7.67 14.62
CA VAL A 187 -11.82 8.32 13.42
C VAL A 187 -12.03 7.23 12.38
N TRP A 188 -13.27 7.01 12.00
CA TRP A 188 -13.63 6.03 10.99
C TRP A 188 -13.56 6.66 9.61
N PHE A 189 -12.94 5.97 8.66
CA PHE A 189 -13.01 6.30 7.25
C PHE A 189 -13.56 5.13 6.45
N GLY A 190 -14.14 5.41 5.28
CA GLY A 190 -14.74 4.36 4.46
C GLY A 190 -15.41 4.88 3.20
N VAL A 191 -16.09 3.98 2.48
CA VAL A 191 -16.82 4.26 1.24
C VAL A 191 -18.26 3.82 1.41
N ASN A 192 -19.20 4.74 1.27
CA ASN A 192 -20.63 4.51 1.56
C ASN A 192 -21.42 3.94 0.38
N VAL A 193 -20.76 3.72 -0.76
CA VAL A 193 -21.38 3.28 -2.02
C VAL A 193 -20.51 2.22 -2.69
N PRO A 194 -21.08 1.33 -3.51
CA PRO A 194 -20.25 0.46 -4.35
C PRO A 194 -19.41 1.31 -5.32
N ILE A 195 -18.14 0.90 -5.51
CA ILE A 195 -17.22 1.61 -6.41
C ILE A 195 -17.50 1.20 -7.86
N TYR A 196 -17.74 -0.07 -8.09
CA TYR A 196 -18.07 -0.64 -9.39
C TYR A 196 -19.49 -1.21 -9.36
N LYS A 197 -20.17 -1.21 -10.51
CA LYS A 197 -21.54 -1.77 -10.64
C LYS A 197 -21.57 -3.28 -10.43
N GLU A 198 -20.52 -3.95 -10.91
CA GLU A 198 -20.32 -5.39 -10.73
C GLU A 198 -18.89 -5.57 -10.25
N THR A 199 -18.69 -6.34 -9.20
CA THR A 199 -17.35 -6.73 -8.73
C THR A 199 -17.04 -8.13 -9.22
N ALA A 200 -15.78 -8.37 -9.57
CA ALA A 200 -15.28 -9.71 -9.83
C ALA A 200 -15.61 -10.66 -8.66
N HIS A 201 -15.77 -11.95 -8.93
CA HIS A 201 -15.99 -12.97 -7.90
C HIS A 201 -14.73 -13.12 -7.01
N GLU A 202 -14.55 -12.18 -6.11
CA GLU A 202 -13.42 -12.18 -5.20
C GLU A 202 -13.67 -13.10 -4.00
N LEU A 203 -12.66 -13.90 -3.67
CA LEU A 203 -12.69 -14.66 -2.41
C LEU A 203 -12.62 -13.70 -1.23
N SER A 204 -13.58 -13.80 -0.32
CA SER A 204 -13.56 -13.04 0.93
C SER A 204 -12.54 -13.63 1.91
N ASP A 205 -11.58 -12.85 2.33
CA ASP A 205 -10.60 -13.26 3.35
C ASP A 205 -11.19 -13.25 4.77
N ALA A 206 -12.33 -12.61 4.99
CA ALA A 206 -13.00 -12.51 6.28
C ALA A 206 -14.52 -12.70 6.15
N PRO A 207 -15.01 -13.84 5.66
CA PRO A 207 -16.45 -14.05 5.44
C PRO A 207 -17.26 -14.21 6.73
N TYR A 208 -16.59 -14.53 7.85
CA TYR A 208 -17.26 -14.84 9.11
C TYR A 208 -16.99 -13.80 10.20
N CYS A 209 -18.03 -13.51 10.96
CA CYS A 209 -17.98 -12.61 12.11
C CYS A 209 -16.86 -12.97 13.07
N ILE A 210 -16.00 -12.00 13.37
CA ILE A 210 -14.85 -12.21 14.26
C ILE A 210 -15.28 -12.63 15.67
N HIS A 211 -16.47 -12.20 16.11
CA HIS A 211 -16.99 -12.47 17.46
C HIS A 211 -17.72 -13.82 17.58
N CYS A 212 -18.65 -14.12 16.67
CA CYS A 212 -19.53 -15.29 16.81
C CYS A 212 -19.43 -16.31 15.67
N LYS A 213 -18.55 -16.09 14.69
CA LYS A 213 -18.28 -17.00 13.57
C LYS A 213 -19.47 -17.25 12.63
N THR A 214 -20.52 -16.43 12.72
CA THR A 214 -21.62 -16.45 11.75
C THR A 214 -21.18 -15.69 10.50
N GLU A 215 -21.59 -16.15 9.33
CA GLU A 215 -21.33 -15.49 8.06
C GLU A 215 -21.89 -14.07 8.05
N TYR A 216 -21.15 -13.11 7.50
CA TYR A 216 -21.60 -11.73 7.35
C TYR A 216 -22.61 -11.61 6.22
N GLU A 217 -23.58 -10.71 6.41
CA GLU A 217 -24.40 -10.16 5.35
C GLU A 217 -23.84 -8.77 4.96
N TYR A 218 -23.98 -8.40 3.69
CA TYR A 218 -23.48 -7.15 3.16
C TYR A 218 -24.61 -6.38 2.47
N ASP A 219 -24.75 -5.10 2.80
CA ASP A 219 -25.62 -4.20 2.06
C ASP A 219 -25.02 -3.83 0.69
N TYR A 220 -23.69 -3.75 0.63
CA TYR A 220 -22.87 -3.63 -0.59
C TYR A 220 -21.45 -4.10 -0.29
N ILE A 221 -20.76 -4.52 -1.35
CA ILE A 221 -19.34 -4.86 -1.33
C ILE A 221 -18.61 -3.90 -2.26
N THR A 222 -17.47 -3.38 -1.82
CA THR A 222 -16.58 -2.54 -2.65
C THR A 222 -15.50 -3.38 -3.32
N TYR A 223 -14.78 -4.18 -2.55
CA TYR A 223 -13.89 -5.24 -3.02
C TYR A 223 -13.48 -6.20 -1.88
N GLY A 224 -13.24 -7.46 -2.22
CA GLY A 224 -12.88 -8.51 -1.27
C GLY A 224 -13.93 -8.64 -0.17
N HIS A 225 -13.54 -8.33 1.07
CA HIS A 225 -14.44 -8.31 2.23
C HIS A 225 -14.72 -6.89 2.77
N LEU A 226 -14.45 -5.86 1.97
CA LEU A 226 -14.74 -4.47 2.33
C LEU A 226 -16.14 -4.08 1.87
N GLY A 227 -16.87 -3.41 2.76
CA GLY A 227 -18.21 -2.90 2.44
C GLY A 227 -19.10 -2.72 3.65
N GLY A 228 -20.41 -2.64 3.40
CA GLY A 228 -21.46 -2.49 4.42
C GLY A 228 -21.79 -3.80 5.11
N PHE A 229 -20.86 -4.36 5.88
CA PHE A 229 -21.03 -5.65 6.56
C PHE A 229 -21.91 -5.55 7.81
N ARG A 230 -22.66 -6.63 8.08
CA ARG A 230 -23.39 -6.84 9.35
C ARG A 230 -23.43 -8.33 9.71
N CYS A 231 -23.36 -8.62 10.99
CA CYS A 231 -23.58 -9.98 11.50
C CYS A 231 -25.05 -10.16 11.91
N PRO A 232 -25.81 -11.08 11.27
CA PRO A 232 -27.22 -11.27 11.61
C PRO A 232 -27.45 -11.88 12.99
N LYS A 233 -26.41 -12.49 13.62
CA LYS A 233 -26.54 -13.19 14.90
C LYS A 233 -26.19 -12.31 16.10
N CYS A 234 -25.04 -11.63 16.09
CA CYS A 234 -24.58 -10.84 17.25
C CYS A 234 -24.72 -9.33 17.07
N GLY A 235 -25.16 -8.86 15.88
CA GLY A 235 -25.36 -7.44 15.62
C GLY A 235 -24.07 -6.66 15.36
N TYR A 236 -22.90 -7.31 15.33
CA TYR A 236 -21.66 -6.62 14.94
C TYR A 236 -21.75 -6.13 13.50
N HIS A 237 -21.49 -4.85 13.27
CA HIS A 237 -21.71 -4.21 11.99
C HIS A 237 -20.70 -3.10 11.70
N ARG A 238 -20.65 -2.68 10.46
CA ARG A 238 -19.89 -1.53 9.97
C ARG A 238 -20.23 -0.27 10.77
N GLN A 239 -19.20 0.44 11.19
CA GLN A 239 -19.36 1.74 11.86
C GLN A 239 -19.61 2.84 10.84
N THR A 240 -20.34 3.89 11.24
CA THR A 240 -20.54 5.07 10.38
C THR A 240 -19.25 5.87 10.32
N PRO A 241 -18.63 6.04 9.12
CA PRO A 241 -17.40 6.81 9.00
C PRO A 241 -17.68 8.31 9.10
N GLN A 242 -16.78 9.03 9.76
CA GLN A 242 -16.73 10.49 9.80
C GLN A 242 -16.02 11.08 8.57
N VAL A 243 -15.18 10.26 7.92
CA VAL A 243 -14.58 10.61 6.64
C VAL A 243 -15.03 9.56 5.62
N ALA A 244 -15.95 9.94 4.75
CA ALA A 244 -16.68 9.01 3.91
C ALA A 244 -16.70 9.42 2.44
N VAL A 245 -16.41 8.49 1.55
CA VAL A 245 -16.76 8.69 0.15
C VAL A 245 -18.26 8.41 -0.01
N THR A 246 -19.03 9.45 -0.28
CA THR A 246 -20.50 9.38 -0.38
C THR A 246 -20.97 9.13 -1.80
N LYS A 247 -20.16 9.50 -2.81
CA LYS A 247 -20.45 9.25 -4.23
C LYS A 247 -19.14 8.98 -4.98
N VAL A 248 -19.22 8.06 -5.94
CA VAL A 248 -18.20 7.87 -6.97
C VAL A 248 -18.81 8.44 -8.27
N LEU A 249 -18.26 9.56 -8.74
CA LEU A 249 -18.77 10.27 -9.92
C LEU A 249 -18.22 9.65 -11.21
N ALA A 250 -16.93 9.31 -11.20
CA ALA A 250 -16.25 8.66 -12.29
C ALA A 250 -15.08 7.79 -11.78
N THR A 251 -14.81 6.69 -12.48
CA THR A 251 -13.59 5.90 -12.33
C THR A 251 -13.00 5.64 -13.70
N GLY A 252 -11.70 5.87 -13.86
CA GLY A 252 -11.00 5.67 -15.13
C GLY A 252 -9.65 5.03 -14.93
N ALA A 253 -8.97 4.79 -16.06
CA ALA A 253 -7.63 4.21 -16.07
C ALA A 253 -6.57 5.14 -15.43
N ASP A 254 -6.84 6.44 -15.30
CA ASP A 254 -5.88 7.43 -14.78
C ASP A 254 -6.27 8.01 -13.42
N SER A 255 -7.56 8.19 -13.17
CA SER A 255 -8.07 8.91 -12.01
C SER A 255 -9.46 8.44 -11.59
N SER A 256 -9.91 8.94 -10.43
CA SER A 256 -11.30 8.80 -9.98
C SER A 256 -11.80 10.16 -9.46
N ASP A 257 -13.07 10.49 -9.76
CA ASP A 257 -13.76 11.66 -9.24
C ASP A 257 -14.78 11.21 -8.20
N ILE A 258 -14.73 11.80 -7.01
CA ILE A 258 -15.54 11.38 -5.86
C ILE A 258 -16.14 12.58 -5.11
N ILE A 259 -17.19 12.34 -4.36
CA ILE A 259 -17.61 13.24 -3.27
C ILE A 259 -17.10 12.63 -1.97
N LEU A 260 -16.24 13.38 -1.30
CA LEU A 260 -15.68 13.04 0.01
C LEU A 260 -16.31 13.92 1.07
N ASP A 261 -16.98 13.30 2.01
CA ASP A 261 -17.49 13.95 3.23
C ASP A 261 -16.41 13.88 4.31
N ILE A 262 -16.07 15.01 4.89
CA ILE A 262 -15.12 15.14 6.00
C ILE A 262 -15.88 15.81 7.16
N PHE A 263 -16.35 15.04 8.14
CA PHE A 263 -17.08 15.53 9.31
C PHE A 263 -18.26 16.45 8.93
N ASP A 264 -19.14 15.95 8.07
CA ASP A 264 -20.35 16.63 7.55
C ASP A 264 -20.07 17.78 6.55
N HIS A 265 -18.84 17.87 6.00
CA HIS A 265 -18.48 18.80 4.93
C HIS A 265 -18.15 18.03 3.65
N GLU A 266 -19.01 18.17 2.62
CA GLU A 266 -18.83 17.53 1.30
C GLU A 266 -17.83 18.32 0.43
N HIS A 267 -16.88 17.58 -0.17
CA HIS A 267 -15.89 18.08 -1.12
C HIS A 267 -15.92 17.22 -2.40
N GLU A 268 -15.93 17.87 -3.55
CA GLU A 268 -15.63 17.19 -4.81
C GLU A 268 -14.11 17.04 -4.95
N VAL A 269 -13.65 15.81 -5.10
CA VAL A 269 -12.22 15.48 -5.09
C VAL A 269 -11.86 14.70 -6.34
N HIS A 270 -10.88 15.22 -7.07
CA HIS A 270 -10.20 14.48 -8.12
C HIS A 270 -9.03 13.68 -7.51
N VAL A 271 -9.14 12.37 -7.45
CA VAL A 271 -8.05 11.48 -7.03
C VAL A 271 -7.24 11.11 -8.26
N ASN A 272 -6.08 11.72 -8.43
CA ASN A 272 -5.21 11.53 -9.59
C ASN A 272 -4.48 10.17 -9.58
N LEU A 273 -5.22 9.11 -9.27
CA LEU A 273 -4.80 7.71 -9.29
C LEU A 273 -5.93 6.79 -9.72
N PRO A 274 -5.62 5.77 -10.55
CA PRO A 274 -6.61 4.78 -10.97
C PRO A 274 -6.92 3.77 -9.87
N GLY A 275 -8.13 3.19 -9.98
CA GLY A 275 -8.54 2.03 -9.19
C GLY A 275 -9.20 2.37 -7.85
N GLY A 276 -10.25 1.63 -7.53
CA GLY A 276 -11.10 1.86 -6.37
C GLY A 276 -10.37 1.79 -5.02
N TYR A 277 -9.28 1.04 -4.91
CA TYR A 277 -8.48 1.00 -3.70
C TYR A 277 -7.80 2.35 -3.37
N ASN A 278 -7.54 3.21 -4.37
CA ASN A 278 -6.99 4.54 -4.15
C ASN A 278 -8.03 5.52 -3.61
N ILE A 279 -9.31 5.26 -3.81
CA ILE A 279 -10.41 5.97 -3.15
C ILE A 279 -10.33 5.77 -1.63
N TYR A 280 -10.06 4.55 -1.16
CA TYR A 280 -9.81 4.27 0.27
C TYR A 280 -8.54 4.94 0.79
N ASN A 281 -7.46 4.97 -0.01
CA ASN A 281 -6.22 5.63 0.37
C ASN A 281 -6.42 7.15 0.53
N ALA A 282 -7.26 7.77 -0.32
CA ALA A 282 -7.64 9.17 -0.21
C ALA A 282 -8.48 9.46 1.04
N ALA A 283 -9.47 8.61 1.36
CA ALA A 283 -10.26 8.76 2.57
C ALA A 283 -9.39 8.60 3.84
N ALA A 284 -8.41 7.69 3.81
CA ALA A 284 -7.45 7.51 4.90
C ALA A 284 -6.53 8.73 5.08
N GLU A 285 -6.06 9.33 3.98
CA GLU A 285 -5.29 10.58 4.00
C GLU A 285 -6.10 11.70 4.65
N ALA A 286 -7.34 11.95 4.21
CA ALA A 286 -8.19 12.99 4.74
C ALA A 286 -8.49 12.80 6.24
N ALA A 287 -8.66 11.54 6.69
CA ALA A 287 -8.81 11.23 8.10
C ALA A 287 -7.55 11.61 8.91
N VAL A 288 -6.34 11.36 8.39
CA VAL A 288 -5.09 11.79 9.01
C VAL A 288 -4.96 13.30 9.02
N ALA A 289 -5.23 13.96 7.89
CA ALA A 289 -5.18 15.41 7.76
C ALA A 289 -6.02 16.09 8.84
N HIS A 290 -7.26 15.61 9.04
CA HIS A 290 -8.12 16.09 10.11
C HIS A 290 -7.51 15.90 11.52
N VAL A 291 -6.99 14.70 11.82
CA VAL A 291 -6.40 14.37 13.12
C VAL A 291 -5.16 15.22 13.43
N VAL A 292 -4.33 15.48 12.42
CA VAL A 292 -3.09 16.28 12.54
C VAL A 292 -3.38 17.77 12.56
N GLY A 293 -4.59 18.19 12.17
CA GLY A 293 -5.02 19.60 12.16
C GLY A 293 -4.65 20.34 10.87
N ILE A 294 -4.56 19.62 9.75
CA ILE A 294 -4.48 20.19 8.41
C ILE A 294 -5.91 20.56 7.97
N ASP A 295 -6.06 21.73 7.38
CA ASP A 295 -7.38 22.16 6.90
C ASP A 295 -7.84 21.31 5.70
N GLU A 296 -9.18 21.14 5.57
CA GLU A 296 -9.80 20.26 4.60
C GLU A 296 -9.45 20.65 3.15
N GLN A 297 -9.38 21.96 2.86
CA GLN A 297 -9.05 22.43 1.51
C GLN A 297 -7.63 22.07 1.12
N THR A 298 -6.66 22.15 2.05
CA THR A 298 -5.28 21.71 1.82
C THR A 298 -5.22 20.20 1.59
N ALA A 299 -5.94 19.38 2.37
CA ALA A 299 -6.00 17.94 2.18
C ALA A 299 -6.59 17.57 0.80
N VAL A 300 -7.74 18.13 0.44
CA VAL A 300 -8.39 17.90 -0.85
C VAL A 300 -7.49 18.34 -2.02
N SER A 301 -6.82 19.48 -1.90
CA SER A 301 -5.88 19.97 -2.93
C SER A 301 -4.68 19.02 -3.09
N ALA A 302 -4.15 18.50 -1.98
CA ALA A 302 -3.05 17.55 -2.00
C ALA A 302 -3.40 16.26 -2.75
N LEU A 303 -4.61 15.74 -2.57
CA LEU A 303 -5.11 14.58 -3.31
C LEU A 303 -5.20 14.82 -4.82
N SER A 304 -5.67 16.01 -5.21
CA SER A 304 -5.82 16.37 -6.63
C SER A 304 -4.48 16.62 -7.34
N GLN A 305 -3.47 17.07 -6.61
CA GLN A 305 -2.12 17.32 -7.13
C GLN A 305 -1.18 16.12 -7.00
N PHE A 306 -1.62 15.07 -6.34
CA PHE A 306 -0.79 13.92 -6.04
C PHE A 306 -0.40 13.16 -7.31
N GLU A 307 0.89 12.91 -7.48
CA GLU A 307 1.42 12.05 -8.53
C GLU A 307 2.06 10.80 -7.90
N CYS A 308 1.59 9.63 -8.32
CA CYS A 308 2.19 8.38 -7.87
C CYS A 308 3.50 8.12 -8.62
N GLY A 309 4.49 7.67 -7.87
CA GLY A 309 5.74 7.19 -8.43
C GLY A 309 5.98 5.73 -8.07
N PHE A 310 6.95 5.13 -8.71
CA PHE A 310 7.57 3.86 -8.32
C PHE A 310 6.65 2.64 -8.27
N GLY A 311 6.35 2.07 -9.46
CA GLY A 311 5.65 0.79 -9.62
C GLY A 311 4.17 0.79 -9.22
N ARG A 312 3.61 1.96 -8.87
CA ARG A 312 2.20 2.10 -8.47
C ARG A 312 1.49 3.03 -9.45
N ALA A 313 0.96 2.46 -10.52
CA ALA A 313 0.43 3.19 -11.67
C ALA A 313 1.48 4.06 -12.38
N GLU A 314 2.76 3.72 -12.26
CA GLU A 314 3.86 4.44 -12.90
C GLU A 314 3.76 4.31 -14.42
N GLN A 315 3.85 5.45 -15.12
CA GLN A 315 3.70 5.50 -16.57
C GLN A 315 5.07 5.59 -17.25
N PHE A 316 5.21 4.85 -18.34
CA PHE A 316 6.41 4.83 -19.19
C PHE A 316 6.02 4.94 -20.65
N LYS A 317 6.83 5.64 -21.43
CA LYS A 317 6.76 5.54 -22.88
C LYS A 317 7.76 4.48 -23.35
N LEU A 318 7.27 3.38 -23.87
CA LEU A 318 8.07 2.27 -24.39
C LEU A 318 7.87 2.19 -25.90
N GLY A 319 8.89 2.56 -26.68
CA GLY A 319 8.74 2.65 -28.13
C GLY A 319 7.57 3.53 -28.54
N GLN A 320 6.54 2.93 -29.17
CA GLN A 320 5.32 3.63 -29.56
C GLN A 320 4.22 3.57 -28.48
N ALA A 321 4.27 2.61 -27.56
CA ALA A 321 3.24 2.37 -26.55
C ALA A 321 3.40 3.23 -25.30
N GLN A 322 2.25 3.59 -24.71
CA GLN A 322 2.18 4.04 -23.30
C GLN A 322 1.99 2.80 -22.41
N ALA A 323 2.89 2.60 -21.46
CA ALA A 323 2.82 1.47 -20.55
C ALA A 323 2.61 1.93 -19.11
N ARG A 324 1.76 1.22 -18.38
CA ARG A 324 1.48 1.47 -16.96
C ARG A 324 1.90 0.28 -16.12
N MET A 325 2.74 0.52 -15.12
CA MET A 325 3.23 -0.51 -14.22
C MET A 325 2.40 -0.54 -12.93
N MET A 326 1.83 -1.70 -12.64
CA MET A 326 0.97 -1.97 -11.50
C MET A 326 1.59 -3.09 -10.66
N LEU A 327 2.27 -2.76 -9.56
CA LEU A 327 2.84 -3.76 -8.65
C LEU A 327 1.73 -4.63 -8.05
N VAL A 328 1.88 -5.95 -8.17
CA VAL A 328 0.99 -6.97 -7.61
C VAL A 328 1.75 -7.91 -6.69
N LYS A 329 1.17 -8.26 -5.54
CA LYS A 329 1.87 -9.10 -4.54
C LYS A 329 0.97 -10.06 -3.76
N ASN A 330 -0.35 -9.92 -3.87
CA ASN A 330 -1.34 -10.76 -3.22
C ASN A 330 -2.65 -10.75 -4.01
N PRO A 331 -3.58 -11.70 -3.76
CA PRO A 331 -4.84 -11.80 -4.52
C PRO A 331 -5.68 -10.53 -4.47
N ALA A 332 -5.90 -9.95 -3.29
CA ALA A 332 -6.75 -8.77 -3.14
C ALA A 332 -6.22 -7.58 -3.95
N GLY A 333 -4.89 -7.32 -3.89
CA GLY A 333 -4.27 -6.26 -4.67
C GLY A 333 -4.31 -6.52 -6.18
N PHE A 334 -4.15 -7.78 -6.61
CA PHE A 334 -4.19 -8.13 -8.03
C PHE A 334 -5.61 -8.03 -8.59
N ASN A 335 -6.62 -8.50 -7.85
CA ASN A 335 -8.01 -8.38 -8.25
C ASN A 335 -8.43 -6.93 -8.45
N GLN A 336 -7.88 -5.99 -7.69
CA GLN A 336 -8.14 -4.57 -7.92
C GLN A 336 -7.55 -4.05 -9.24
N VAL A 337 -6.38 -4.55 -9.66
CA VAL A 337 -5.82 -4.25 -10.99
C VAL A 337 -6.67 -4.89 -12.10
N ILE A 338 -7.13 -6.11 -11.88
CA ILE A 338 -8.04 -6.80 -12.80
C ILE A 338 -9.36 -6.04 -12.93
N ASN A 339 -9.97 -5.62 -11.81
CA ASN A 339 -11.20 -4.82 -11.82
C ASN A 339 -11.02 -3.51 -12.58
N LEU A 340 -9.89 -2.81 -12.38
CA LEU A 340 -9.57 -1.61 -13.14
C LEU A 340 -9.56 -1.88 -14.65
N ILE A 341 -8.86 -2.94 -15.10
CA ILE A 341 -8.74 -3.29 -16.52
C ILE A 341 -10.07 -3.80 -17.07
N ALA A 342 -10.83 -4.58 -16.31
CA ALA A 342 -12.08 -5.18 -16.74
C ALA A 342 -13.21 -4.13 -16.95
N HIS A 343 -13.21 -3.07 -16.17
CA HIS A 343 -14.21 -2.00 -16.27
C HIS A 343 -13.81 -0.86 -17.22
N ASP A 344 -12.58 -0.86 -17.73
CA ASP A 344 -12.15 0.04 -18.78
C ASP A 344 -12.47 -0.60 -20.15
N GLU A 345 -12.95 0.18 -21.11
CA GLU A 345 -13.36 -0.31 -22.45
C GLU A 345 -12.22 -0.30 -23.48
N GLY A 346 -11.02 0.10 -23.11
CA GLY A 346 -9.85 0.20 -23.98
C GLY A 346 -9.31 -1.15 -24.46
N ASN A 347 -8.54 -1.11 -25.54
CA ASN A 347 -7.74 -2.25 -26.00
C ASN A 347 -6.33 -2.14 -25.42
N TYR A 348 -5.79 -3.25 -24.89
CA TYR A 348 -4.52 -3.25 -24.17
C TYR A 348 -3.63 -4.43 -24.54
N LYS A 349 -2.32 -4.26 -24.35
CA LYS A 349 -1.37 -5.36 -24.15
C LYS A 349 -1.31 -5.64 -22.64
N LEU A 350 -1.36 -6.91 -22.28
CA LEU A 350 -1.20 -7.34 -20.87
C LEU A 350 0.16 -8.03 -20.72
N ALA A 351 0.92 -7.64 -19.70
CA ALA A 351 2.18 -8.29 -19.36
C ALA A 351 2.19 -8.67 -17.87
N PHE A 352 2.22 -9.97 -17.61
CA PHE A 352 2.26 -10.56 -16.28
C PHE A 352 3.69 -11.02 -15.96
N LEU A 353 4.30 -10.52 -14.88
CA LEU A 353 5.68 -10.86 -14.54
C LEU A 353 5.74 -11.44 -13.12
N LEU A 354 5.92 -12.75 -13.02
CA LEU A 354 5.87 -13.49 -11.76
C LEU A 354 7.27 -13.96 -11.33
N ASN A 355 7.72 -13.50 -10.17
CA ASN A 355 8.89 -14.02 -9.47
C ASN A 355 8.49 -14.63 -8.11
N ASP A 356 9.35 -15.53 -7.59
CA ASP A 356 9.21 -16.21 -6.30
C ASP A 356 10.46 -16.05 -5.41
N ARG A 357 11.16 -14.92 -5.58
CA ARG A 357 12.34 -14.64 -4.74
C ARG A 357 11.90 -14.31 -3.32
N PHE A 358 12.81 -14.40 -2.36
CA PHE A 358 12.51 -14.18 -0.93
C PHE A 358 11.69 -12.92 -0.63
N ALA A 359 11.91 -11.82 -1.37
CA ALA A 359 11.17 -10.58 -1.18
C ALA A 359 9.76 -10.58 -1.82
N ASP A 360 9.48 -11.51 -2.74
CA ASP A 360 8.15 -11.70 -3.34
C ASP A 360 7.26 -12.62 -2.51
N GLY A 361 7.85 -13.39 -1.59
CA GLY A 361 7.28 -14.61 -1.05
C GLY A 361 7.60 -15.82 -1.96
N THR A 362 7.96 -16.95 -1.35
CA THR A 362 8.37 -18.14 -2.10
C THR A 362 7.18 -19.02 -2.52
N ASP A 363 6.03 -18.83 -1.89
CA ASP A 363 4.78 -19.46 -2.26
C ASP A 363 4.04 -18.64 -3.31
N ILE A 364 3.89 -19.18 -4.51
CA ILE A 364 3.14 -18.55 -5.62
C ILE A 364 1.72 -19.09 -5.76
N SER A 365 1.28 -19.99 -4.88
CA SER A 365 -0.06 -20.59 -4.98
C SER A 365 -1.19 -19.57 -4.93
N TRP A 366 -0.93 -18.39 -4.35
CA TRP A 366 -1.87 -17.28 -4.27
C TRP A 366 -2.38 -16.79 -5.64
N ILE A 367 -1.68 -17.06 -6.76
CA ILE A 367 -2.18 -16.69 -8.10
C ILE A 367 -3.46 -17.45 -8.47
N TRP A 368 -3.74 -18.57 -7.80
CA TRP A 368 -4.97 -19.35 -8.02
C TRP A 368 -6.20 -18.73 -7.35
N ASP A 369 -5.99 -17.80 -6.43
CA ASP A 369 -7.05 -17.03 -5.76
C ASP A 369 -7.35 -15.69 -6.47
N VAL A 370 -6.67 -15.42 -7.60
CA VAL A 370 -6.86 -14.22 -8.42
C VAL A 370 -7.85 -14.50 -9.54
N ASP A 371 -8.82 -13.62 -9.74
CA ASP A 371 -9.89 -13.75 -10.76
C ASP A 371 -9.43 -13.31 -12.16
N PHE A 372 -8.53 -14.07 -12.76
CA PHE A 372 -8.12 -13.83 -14.14
C PHE A 372 -9.23 -14.17 -15.16
N GLU A 373 -10.23 -14.90 -14.73
CA GLU A 373 -11.42 -15.27 -15.49
C GLU A 373 -12.14 -14.02 -16.03
N ALA A 374 -12.24 -12.97 -15.20
CA ALA A 374 -12.83 -11.69 -15.59
C ALA A 374 -12.12 -11.02 -16.78
N LEU A 375 -10.80 -11.22 -16.92
CA LEU A 375 -10.06 -10.77 -18.11
C LEU A 375 -10.20 -11.73 -19.28
N ALA A 376 -10.21 -13.05 -19.01
CA ALA A 376 -10.33 -14.06 -20.05
C ALA A 376 -11.66 -13.94 -20.81
N ASP A 377 -12.75 -13.60 -20.13
CA ASP A 377 -14.06 -13.35 -20.75
C ASP A 377 -14.03 -12.17 -21.74
N GLN A 378 -13.07 -11.28 -21.59
CA GLN A 378 -12.87 -10.11 -22.45
C GLN A 378 -11.61 -10.20 -23.32
N GLN A 379 -11.02 -11.39 -23.49
CA GLN A 379 -9.71 -11.57 -24.11
C GLN A 379 -9.59 -11.02 -25.55
N VAL A 380 -10.70 -10.80 -26.23
CA VAL A 380 -10.71 -10.26 -27.62
C VAL A 380 -10.16 -8.82 -27.69
N ARG A 381 -10.29 -8.03 -26.63
CA ARG A 381 -9.74 -6.65 -26.55
C ARG A 381 -8.26 -6.62 -26.18
N PHE A 382 -7.67 -7.71 -25.74
CA PHE A 382 -6.24 -7.75 -25.44
C PHE A 382 -5.47 -8.16 -26.70
N THR A 383 -4.74 -7.22 -27.28
CA THR A 383 -3.98 -7.45 -28.51
C THR A 383 -2.83 -8.44 -28.31
N ARG A 384 -2.22 -8.44 -27.14
CA ARG A 384 -1.16 -9.36 -26.70
C ARG A 384 -1.35 -9.74 -25.23
N VAL A 385 -1.06 -10.98 -24.88
CA VAL A 385 -1.00 -11.49 -23.50
C VAL A 385 0.38 -12.07 -23.29
N LEU A 386 1.25 -11.31 -22.63
CA LEU A 386 2.67 -11.58 -22.46
C LEU A 386 2.93 -12.06 -21.03
N VAL A 387 3.78 -13.05 -20.87
CA VAL A 387 4.13 -13.61 -19.56
C VAL A 387 5.64 -13.67 -19.43
N SER A 388 6.16 -13.24 -18.27
CA SER A 388 7.60 -13.17 -17.99
C SER A 388 7.92 -13.43 -16.53
N GLY A 389 9.20 -13.32 -16.17
CA GLY A 389 9.72 -13.59 -14.81
C GLY A 389 10.18 -15.03 -14.63
N VAL A 390 10.66 -15.31 -13.42
CA VAL A 390 11.22 -16.64 -13.07
C VAL A 390 10.17 -17.73 -13.12
N ARG A 391 8.90 -17.39 -12.80
CA ARG A 391 7.73 -18.29 -12.75
C ARG A 391 6.76 -18.05 -13.91
N ALA A 392 7.31 -17.69 -15.06
CA ALA A 392 6.51 -17.39 -16.26
C ALA A 392 5.62 -18.57 -16.69
N ASP A 393 6.11 -19.81 -16.59
CA ASP A 393 5.34 -21.00 -17.00
C ASP A 393 4.16 -21.26 -16.07
N ASP A 394 4.32 -21.03 -14.75
CA ASP A 394 3.23 -21.15 -13.77
C ASP A 394 2.14 -20.11 -14.05
N MET A 395 2.54 -18.89 -14.39
CA MET A 395 1.60 -17.83 -14.76
C MET A 395 0.89 -18.14 -16.08
N ALA A 396 1.60 -18.62 -17.10
CA ALA A 396 1.00 -19.03 -18.36
C ALA A 396 0.00 -20.18 -18.16
N LEU A 397 0.33 -21.14 -17.30
CA LEU A 397 -0.57 -22.22 -16.92
C LEU A 397 -1.83 -21.68 -16.24
N ARG A 398 -1.68 -20.76 -15.28
CA ARG A 398 -2.83 -20.13 -14.58
C ARG A 398 -3.76 -19.40 -15.55
N LEU A 399 -3.20 -18.61 -16.47
CA LEU A 399 -3.99 -17.89 -17.49
C LEU A 399 -4.74 -18.86 -18.43
N LYS A 400 -4.10 -19.96 -18.83
CA LYS A 400 -4.77 -21.00 -19.59
C LYS A 400 -5.98 -21.57 -18.84
N TYR A 401 -5.83 -21.86 -17.53
CA TYR A 401 -6.93 -22.36 -16.70
C TYR A 401 -8.02 -21.30 -16.45
N ALA A 402 -7.68 -20.02 -16.52
CA ALA A 402 -8.65 -18.93 -16.46
C ALA A 402 -9.49 -18.79 -17.76
N GLY A 403 -9.12 -19.48 -18.84
CA GLY A 403 -9.88 -19.46 -20.09
C GLY A 403 -9.24 -18.66 -21.23
N PHE A 404 -8.02 -18.12 -21.04
CA PHE A 404 -7.29 -17.56 -22.17
C PHE A 404 -6.92 -18.65 -23.17
N ALA A 405 -7.14 -18.39 -24.47
CA ALA A 405 -6.72 -19.29 -25.53
C ALA A 405 -5.19 -19.46 -25.50
N PRO A 406 -4.66 -20.70 -25.46
CA PRO A 406 -3.22 -20.95 -25.29
C PRO A 406 -2.34 -20.27 -26.35
N GLU A 407 -2.83 -20.14 -27.58
CA GLU A 407 -2.15 -19.46 -28.68
C GLU A 407 -2.03 -17.94 -28.51
N ARG A 408 -2.76 -17.37 -27.59
CA ARG A 408 -2.68 -15.93 -27.23
C ARG A 408 -1.69 -15.64 -26.12
N ILE A 409 -1.25 -16.66 -25.39
CA ILE A 409 -0.31 -16.53 -24.27
C ILE A 409 1.10 -16.69 -24.80
N GLU A 410 1.90 -15.63 -24.75
CA GLU A 410 3.29 -15.63 -25.19
C GLU A 410 4.24 -15.52 -24.01
N VAL A 411 5.09 -16.53 -23.82
CA VAL A 411 6.12 -16.53 -22.76
C VAL A 411 7.39 -15.89 -23.30
N ILE A 412 7.79 -14.75 -22.72
CA ILE A 412 9.01 -14.01 -23.05
C ILE A 412 9.83 -13.85 -21.79
N ARG A 413 10.98 -14.51 -21.69
CA ARG A 413 11.82 -14.51 -20.49
C ARG A 413 12.77 -13.31 -20.42
N GLU A 414 13.25 -12.85 -21.56
CA GLU A 414 14.17 -11.74 -21.70
C GLU A 414 13.41 -10.40 -21.64
N TYR A 415 13.69 -9.58 -20.65
CA TYR A 415 12.99 -8.30 -20.44
C TYR A 415 13.19 -7.32 -21.61
N ASP A 416 14.37 -7.28 -22.22
CA ASP A 416 14.62 -6.42 -23.38
C ASP A 416 13.69 -6.78 -24.57
N ARG A 417 13.54 -8.10 -24.87
CA ARG A 417 12.59 -8.56 -25.85
C ARG A 417 11.14 -8.27 -25.47
N LEU A 418 10.78 -8.45 -24.18
CA LEU A 418 9.45 -8.12 -23.68
C LEU A 418 9.14 -6.63 -23.91
N LEU A 419 10.07 -5.72 -23.59
CA LEU A 419 9.89 -4.29 -23.80
C LEU A 419 9.79 -3.92 -25.29
N THR A 420 10.55 -4.61 -26.15
CA THR A 420 10.46 -4.45 -27.62
C THR A 420 9.06 -4.82 -28.15
N GLU A 421 8.52 -5.95 -27.69
CA GLU A 421 7.18 -6.40 -28.08
C GLU A 421 6.07 -5.46 -27.56
N ILE A 422 6.22 -4.93 -26.32
CA ILE A 422 5.30 -3.94 -25.76
C ILE A 422 5.35 -2.65 -26.60
N GLY A 423 6.52 -2.19 -26.98
CA GLY A 423 6.73 -0.94 -27.72
C GLY A 423 6.49 -1.03 -29.23
N SER A 424 6.08 -2.19 -29.76
CA SER A 424 6.02 -2.47 -31.22
C SER A 424 4.94 -1.65 -31.96
N ASP A 425 3.89 -1.23 -31.28
CA ASP A 425 2.79 -0.41 -31.80
C ASP A 425 2.23 0.52 -30.70
N GLU A 426 1.27 1.38 -31.05
CA GLU A 426 0.69 2.40 -30.17
C GLU A 426 -0.29 1.84 -29.11
N THR A 427 -0.62 0.54 -29.13
CA THR A 427 -1.55 -0.06 -28.16
C THR A 427 -1.00 0.07 -26.76
N PRO A 428 -1.73 0.70 -25.81
CA PRO A 428 -1.25 0.87 -24.44
C PRO A 428 -1.12 -0.47 -23.71
N ALA A 429 -0.26 -0.52 -22.70
CA ALA A 429 0.06 -1.74 -21.99
C ALA A 429 -0.08 -1.62 -20.48
N PHE A 430 -0.60 -2.68 -19.84
CA PHE A 430 -0.49 -2.88 -18.40
C PHE A 430 0.63 -3.88 -18.08
N LEU A 431 1.58 -3.45 -17.26
CA LEU A 431 2.68 -4.26 -16.77
C LEU A 431 2.39 -4.62 -15.31
N MET A 432 2.19 -5.88 -15.01
CA MET A 432 1.79 -6.39 -13.70
C MET A 432 2.90 -7.26 -13.08
N PRO A 433 3.99 -6.64 -12.60
CA PRO A 433 5.09 -7.37 -11.98
C PRO A 433 4.84 -7.64 -10.49
N THR A 434 5.38 -8.77 -9.98
CA THR A 434 5.68 -8.93 -8.56
C THR A 434 6.85 -8.04 -8.13
N TYR A 435 7.13 -7.97 -6.83
CA TYR A 435 8.06 -6.98 -6.27
C TYR A 435 9.46 -7.01 -6.87
N THR A 436 10.10 -8.18 -6.93
CA THR A 436 11.45 -8.27 -7.51
C THR A 436 11.44 -8.19 -9.03
N ALA A 437 10.39 -8.67 -9.69
CA ALA A 437 10.22 -8.52 -11.13
C ALA A 437 10.06 -7.05 -11.52
N MET A 438 9.41 -6.24 -10.68
CA MET A 438 9.32 -4.79 -10.87
C MET A 438 10.69 -4.11 -10.91
N PHE A 439 11.59 -4.45 -9.97
CA PHE A 439 12.94 -3.88 -9.95
C PHE A 439 13.75 -4.29 -11.18
N ASP A 440 13.69 -5.58 -11.55
CA ASP A 440 14.39 -6.10 -12.71
C ASP A 440 13.91 -5.40 -13.98
N LEU A 441 12.57 -5.26 -14.15
CA LEU A 441 11.95 -4.60 -15.29
C LEU A 441 12.28 -3.11 -15.35
N ARG A 442 12.21 -2.39 -14.20
CA ARG A 442 12.60 -0.97 -14.16
C ARG A 442 14.07 -0.77 -14.49
N GLY A 443 14.94 -1.67 -14.03
CA GLY A 443 16.36 -1.66 -14.40
C GLY A 443 16.55 -1.77 -15.92
N GLU A 444 15.72 -2.55 -16.61
CA GLU A 444 15.76 -2.64 -18.07
C GLU A 444 15.16 -1.39 -18.73
N ILE A 445 14.00 -0.92 -18.28
CA ILE A 445 13.36 0.32 -18.78
C ILE A 445 14.32 1.52 -18.68
N SER A 446 15.07 1.63 -17.57
CA SER A 446 16.01 2.74 -17.36
C SER A 446 17.17 2.82 -18.37
N LYS A 447 17.39 1.76 -19.15
CA LYS A 447 18.37 1.78 -20.25
C LYS A 447 17.82 2.44 -21.51
N HIS A 448 16.51 2.55 -21.61
CA HIS A 448 15.80 3.02 -22.81
C HIS A 448 15.08 4.37 -22.63
N THR A 449 14.76 4.72 -21.38
CA THR A 449 14.07 5.98 -21.04
C THR A 449 14.60 6.56 -19.72
N ASP A 450 14.47 7.88 -19.57
CA ASP A 450 14.76 8.54 -18.28
C ASP A 450 13.70 8.14 -17.24
N VAL A 451 14.11 7.39 -16.23
CA VAL A 451 13.26 6.92 -15.13
C VAL A 451 13.75 7.55 -13.84
N LYS A 452 12.84 8.18 -13.07
CA LYS A 452 13.17 8.72 -11.74
C LYS A 452 13.78 7.61 -10.86
N ALA A 453 14.86 7.93 -10.14
CA ALA A 453 15.51 6.95 -9.27
C ALA A 453 14.60 6.54 -8.09
N PHE A 454 14.76 5.29 -7.61
CA PHE A 454 13.96 4.73 -6.51
C PHE A 454 13.96 5.56 -5.22
N TYR A 455 15.01 6.34 -5.01
CA TYR A 455 15.27 7.09 -3.79
C TYR A 455 15.06 8.60 -3.94
N GLU A 456 14.63 9.06 -5.10
CA GLU A 456 14.22 10.43 -5.37
C GLU A 456 12.68 10.55 -5.29
#